data_30e6b5f9f4dc115b9114fe4ccff385b3
#
_entry.id   30e6b5f9f4dc115b9114fe4ccff385b3
#
_cell.length_a   1.000
_cell.length_b   1.000
_cell.length_c   1.000
_cell.angle_alpha   90.00
_cell.angle_beta   90.00
_cell.angle_gamma   90.00
#
_symmetry.space_group_name_H-M   'P 1'
#
loop_
_entity.id
_entity.type
_entity.pdbx_description
1 polymer ?
#
loop_
_entity_poly.entity_id
_entity_poly.type
_entity_poly.pdbx_seq_one_letter_code
_entity_poly.pdbx_strand_id
1 'polypeptide(L)'
;MSQERRALDATAIAVMLLLTMLWGFNQVTIKWIAADVSFVAQAAIRSILATILLLVWSFFRKESLFSRDGTLVAGVAAGLLFAFEFVFIYGGLAHTNASRMSVFVYLAPPLTALGLHFMVAGERLGVRQWLGVGLAFGGLVLAFAEGFSSGQDTWLGDLCGLAAAMLWAATTVLIRATSLARVRAAKTLLYQLAVSALVLPLASVLLGEPGIRSINSLVIASLAYQAVIVAFASYLAWFWLLTRYLAARLSVLSFLTPLFGMLSGVVFLSEPLSAHFALAALLIAAGIALVNLRG
;
A
#
# COMPACT_ATOMS: atom_id res chain seq x y z
N MET A 1 -6.56 1.96 29.30
CA MET A 1 -7.78 2.38 28.60
C MET A 1 -7.55 2.17 27.12
N SER A 2 -8.20 1.18 26.49
CA SER A 2 -8.19 1.03 25.03
C SER A 2 -8.96 2.22 24.47
N GLN A 3 -8.28 3.13 23.74
CA GLN A 3 -9.00 4.17 22.99
C GLN A 3 -9.89 3.44 21.97
N GLU A 4 -11.21 3.51 22.19
CA GLU A 4 -12.17 3.06 21.17
C GLU A 4 -11.90 3.81 19.88
N ARG A 5 -11.58 3.05 18.82
CA ARG A 5 -11.33 3.64 17.51
C ARG A 5 -12.63 4.02 16.85
N ARG A 6 -12.59 5.18 16.21
CA ARG A 6 -13.77 5.82 15.63
C ARG A 6 -14.14 5.19 14.28
N ALA A 7 -15.42 5.20 13.96
CA ALA A 7 -15.86 5.07 12.57
C ALA A 7 -15.28 6.24 11.73
N LEU A 8 -15.17 6.06 10.42
CA LEU A 8 -14.64 7.11 9.55
C LEU A 8 -15.52 8.37 9.61
N ASP A 9 -14.86 9.50 9.70
CA ASP A 9 -15.45 10.84 9.60
C ASP A 9 -14.96 11.52 8.29
N ALA A 10 -15.45 12.72 8.04
CA ALA A 10 -15.07 13.48 6.85
C ALA A 10 -13.55 13.71 6.74
N THR A 11 -12.86 13.87 7.88
CA THR A 11 -11.40 14.04 7.90
C THR A 11 -10.69 12.77 7.43
N ALA A 12 -11.11 11.60 7.95
CA ALA A 12 -10.53 10.32 7.53
C ALA A 12 -10.76 10.07 6.03
N ILE A 13 -11.96 10.34 5.54
CA ILE A 13 -12.31 10.17 4.12
C ILE A 13 -11.48 11.12 3.25
N ALA A 14 -11.39 12.41 3.60
CA ALA A 14 -10.63 13.39 2.83
C ALA A 14 -9.14 13.05 2.78
N VAL A 15 -8.54 12.66 3.93
CA VAL A 15 -7.14 12.22 3.98
C VAL A 15 -6.96 10.96 3.12
N MET A 16 -7.83 9.95 3.23
CA MET A 16 -7.72 8.73 2.43
C MET A 16 -7.87 9.00 0.93
N LEU A 17 -8.77 9.88 0.52
CA LEU A 17 -8.88 10.31 -0.88
C LEU A 17 -7.56 10.90 -1.38
N LEU A 18 -6.97 11.82 -0.60
CA LEU A 18 -5.67 12.38 -0.95
C LEU A 18 -4.58 11.30 -1.03
N LEU A 19 -4.50 10.41 -0.03
CA LEU A 19 -3.51 9.33 -0.02
C LEU A 19 -3.65 8.41 -1.23
N THR A 20 -4.87 7.99 -1.56
CA THR A 20 -5.12 7.09 -2.69
C THR A 20 -4.84 7.76 -4.05
N MET A 21 -5.06 9.07 -4.17
CA MET A 21 -4.63 9.86 -5.34
C MET A 21 -3.10 9.89 -5.46
N LEU A 22 -2.40 10.20 -4.36
CA LEU A 22 -0.93 10.23 -4.34
C LEU A 22 -0.33 8.86 -4.66
N TRP A 23 -0.89 7.78 -4.10
CA TRP A 23 -0.45 6.41 -4.39
C TRP A 23 -0.77 5.98 -5.83
N GLY A 24 -1.92 6.40 -6.36
CA GLY A 24 -2.28 6.18 -7.76
C GLY A 24 -1.30 6.88 -8.70
N PHE A 25 -1.04 8.18 -8.49
CA PHE A 25 -0.05 8.93 -9.28
C PHE A 25 1.37 8.39 -9.14
N ASN A 26 1.70 7.79 -8.01
CA ASN A 26 3.01 7.15 -7.80
C ASN A 26 3.30 6.07 -8.86
N GLN A 27 2.28 5.38 -9.38
CA GLN A 27 2.46 4.40 -10.45
C GLN A 27 3.04 5.03 -11.72
N VAL A 28 2.61 6.25 -12.03
CA VAL A 28 3.15 7.04 -13.16
C VAL A 28 4.61 7.40 -12.91
N THR A 29 4.94 7.91 -11.71
CA THR A 29 6.32 8.29 -11.38
C THR A 29 7.29 7.11 -11.43
N ILE A 30 6.84 5.91 -11.02
CA ILE A 30 7.62 4.68 -11.13
C ILE A 30 7.86 4.31 -12.59
N LYS A 31 6.82 4.37 -13.44
CA LYS A 31 6.93 4.05 -14.87
C LYS A 31 7.81 5.03 -15.63
N TRP A 32 7.72 6.33 -15.34
CA TRP A 32 8.53 7.36 -16.00
C TRP A 32 10.02 7.10 -15.96
N ILE A 33 10.51 6.50 -14.88
CA ILE A 33 11.94 6.29 -14.66
C ILE A 33 12.34 4.80 -14.67
N ALA A 34 11.45 3.91 -15.09
CA ALA A 34 11.71 2.47 -15.09
C ALA A 34 12.87 2.05 -16.00
N ALA A 35 13.13 2.79 -17.10
CA ALA A 35 14.27 2.57 -17.96
C ALA A 35 15.62 2.99 -17.31
N ASP A 36 15.57 4.01 -16.43
CA ASP A 36 16.75 4.61 -15.81
C ASP A 36 17.08 3.96 -14.45
N VAL A 37 16.06 3.55 -13.69
CA VAL A 37 16.21 2.93 -12.36
C VAL A 37 15.26 1.74 -12.26
N SER A 38 15.78 0.56 -11.95
CA SER A 38 14.97 -0.64 -11.81
C SER A 38 14.00 -0.57 -10.62
N PHE A 39 12.92 -1.35 -10.68
CA PHE A 39 11.78 -1.20 -9.76
C PHE A 39 12.13 -1.40 -8.29
N VAL A 40 12.84 -2.49 -7.94
CA VAL A 40 13.23 -2.73 -6.55
C VAL A 40 14.27 -1.72 -6.10
N ALA A 41 15.18 -1.27 -6.99
CA ALA A 41 16.12 -0.21 -6.69
C ALA A 41 15.40 1.13 -6.38
N GLN A 42 14.34 1.50 -7.12
CA GLN A 42 13.51 2.66 -6.79
C GLN A 42 12.91 2.52 -5.38
N ALA A 43 12.36 1.34 -5.05
CA ALA A 43 11.79 1.06 -3.73
C ALA A 43 12.85 1.10 -2.62
N ALA A 44 14.07 0.64 -2.89
CA ALA A 44 15.21 0.71 -1.98
C ALA A 44 15.61 2.16 -1.69
N ILE A 45 15.84 2.95 -2.75
CA ILE A 45 16.25 4.36 -2.65
C ILE A 45 15.21 5.17 -1.89
N ARG A 46 13.91 5.05 -2.25
CA ARG A 46 12.86 5.77 -1.55
C ARG A 46 12.76 5.39 -0.07
N SER A 47 12.98 4.11 0.28
CA SER A 47 12.93 3.65 1.67
C SER A 47 14.10 4.18 2.48
N ILE A 48 15.31 4.23 1.91
CA ILE A 48 16.50 4.83 2.53
C ILE A 48 16.27 6.33 2.77
N LEU A 49 15.86 7.07 1.72
CA LEU A 49 15.63 8.51 1.82
C LEU A 49 14.49 8.82 2.81
N ALA A 50 13.40 8.08 2.77
CA ALA A 50 12.28 8.27 3.70
C ALA A 50 12.67 7.93 5.14
N THR A 51 13.54 6.94 5.37
CA THR A 51 14.09 6.64 6.71
C THR A 51 14.89 7.83 7.23
N ILE A 52 15.78 8.40 6.42
CA ILE A 52 16.57 9.57 6.78
C ILE A 52 15.66 10.75 7.10
N LEU A 53 14.68 11.03 6.22
CA LEU A 53 13.71 12.12 6.43
C LEU A 53 12.92 11.94 7.72
N LEU A 54 12.48 10.72 8.02
CA LEU A 54 11.74 10.43 9.24
C LEU A 54 12.61 10.62 10.49
N LEU A 55 13.88 10.21 10.45
CA LEU A 55 14.83 10.42 11.56
C LEU A 55 15.08 11.90 11.78
N VAL A 56 15.36 12.67 10.72
CA VAL A 56 15.56 14.12 10.79
C VAL A 56 14.32 14.83 11.32
N TRP A 57 13.15 14.52 10.78
CA TRP A 57 11.88 15.09 11.22
C TRP A 57 11.62 14.78 12.72
N SER A 58 11.86 13.55 13.14
CA SER A 58 11.67 13.10 14.53
C SER A 58 12.63 13.80 15.50
N PHE A 59 13.85 14.05 15.06
CA PHE A 59 14.84 14.82 15.84
C PHE A 59 14.31 16.24 16.13
N PHE A 60 13.84 16.96 15.11
CA PHE A 60 13.27 18.31 15.29
C PHE A 60 11.97 18.31 16.10
N ARG A 61 11.17 17.23 15.99
CA ARG A 61 9.92 17.09 16.74
C ARG A 61 10.13 16.54 18.15
N LYS A 62 11.36 16.23 18.53
CA LYS A 62 11.72 15.58 19.82
C LYS A 62 10.91 14.31 20.06
N GLU A 63 10.68 13.52 19.00
CA GLU A 63 9.94 12.28 19.06
C GLU A 63 10.86 11.14 19.55
N SER A 64 10.43 10.38 20.57
CA SER A 64 11.18 9.24 21.09
C SER A 64 10.93 7.99 20.23
N LEU A 65 11.69 7.82 19.14
CA LEU A 65 11.55 6.66 18.25
C LEU A 65 12.22 5.39 18.80
N PHE A 66 13.26 5.55 19.62
CA PHE A 66 14.09 4.46 20.14
C PHE A 66 13.74 4.05 21.59
N SER A 67 12.55 4.42 22.07
CA SER A 67 12.08 4.02 23.39
C SER A 67 11.99 2.48 23.53
N ARG A 68 12.45 1.94 24.66
CA ARG A 68 12.34 0.51 24.99
C ARG A 68 10.93 0.22 25.52
N ASP A 69 10.00 -0.07 24.65
CA ASP A 69 8.58 -0.31 24.95
C ASP A 69 8.10 -1.72 24.55
N GLY A 70 9.05 -2.63 24.27
CA GLY A 70 8.76 -4.02 23.91
C GLY A 70 8.22 -4.21 22.48
N THR A 71 8.25 -3.17 21.64
CA THR A 71 7.70 -3.26 20.28
C THR A 71 8.71 -3.73 19.22
N LEU A 72 9.98 -3.94 19.57
CA LEU A 72 11.04 -4.22 18.60
C LEU A 72 10.75 -5.47 17.75
N VAL A 73 10.36 -6.59 18.37
CA VAL A 73 10.11 -7.85 17.65
C VAL A 73 8.92 -7.68 16.69
N ALA A 74 7.81 -7.14 17.17
CA ALA A 74 6.64 -6.88 16.33
C ALA A 74 6.95 -5.84 15.23
N GLY A 75 7.77 -4.82 15.55
CA GLY A 75 8.19 -3.79 14.61
C GLY A 75 9.06 -4.35 13.47
N VAL A 76 10.07 -5.16 13.82
CA VAL A 76 10.93 -5.81 12.82
C VAL A 76 10.11 -6.79 11.97
N ALA A 77 9.22 -7.57 12.59
CA ALA A 77 8.34 -8.47 11.85
C ALA A 77 7.44 -7.71 10.86
N ALA A 78 6.82 -6.59 11.29
CA ALA A 78 6.03 -5.72 10.40
C ALA A 78 6.88 -5.14 9.27
N GLY A 79 8.13 -4.76 9.55
CA GLY A 79 9.07 -4.27 8.55
C GLY A 79 9.47 -5.34 7.53
N LEU A 80 9.70 -6.57 7.96
CA LEU A 80 9.99 -7.71 7.07
C LEU A 80 8.79 -8.03 6.17
N LEU A 81 7.59 -8.14 6.74
CA LEU A 81 6.37 -8.37 5.96
C LEU A 81 6.20 -7.28 4.89
N PHE A 82 6.39 -6.02 5.26
CA PHE A 82 6.30 -4.89 4.34
C PHE A 82 7.40 -4.90 3.26
N ALA A 83 8.64 -5.21 3.61
CA ALA A 83 9.73 -5.30 2.64
C ALA A 83 9.51 -6.44 1.64
N PHE A 84 9.14 -7.62 2.12
CA PHE A 84 8.86 -8.78 1.26
C PHE A 84 7.62 -8.59 0.38
N GLU A 85 6.61 -7.84 0.82
CA GLU A 85 5.50 -7.41 -0.04
C GLU A 85 6.02 -6.81 -1.34
N PHE A 86 6.94 -5.84 -1.26
CA PHE A 86 7.53 -5.22 -2.45
C PHE A 86 8.39 -6.18 -3.26
N VAL A 87 9.14 -7.07 -2.64
CA VAL A 87 9.92 -8.10 -3.36
C VAL A 87 9.00 -8.96 -4.21
N PHE A 88 7.87 -9.41 -3.66
CA PHE A 88 6.89 -10.22 -4.40
C PHE A 88 6.16 -9.43 -5.49
N ILE A 89 5.80 -8.16 -5.24
CA ILE A 89 5.18 -7.31 -6.27
C ILE A 89 6.13 -7.17 -7.46
N TYR A 90 7.36 -6.76 -7.23
CA TYR A 90 8.29 -6.44 -8.30
C TYR A 90 8.88 -7.69 -8.95
N GLY A 91 9.21 -8.72 -8.17
CA GLY A 91 9.64 -10.00 -8.71
C GLY A 91 8.53 -10.69 -9.52
N GLY A 92 7.29 -10.60 -9.05
CA GLY A 92 6.14 -11.16 -9.74
C GLY A 92 5.82 -10.47 -11.07
N LEU A 93 6.08 -9.16 -11.20
CA LEU A 93 5.86 -8.42 -12.45
C LEU A 93 6.69 -8.93 -13.63
N ALA A 94 7.77 -9.67 -13.38
CA ALA A 94 8.51 -10.36 -14.44
C ALA A 94 7.71 -11.55 -15.06
N HIS A 95 6.66 -12.03 -14.37
CA HIS A 95 5.91 -13.23 -14.73
C HIS A 95 4.42 -12.97 -14.97
N THR A 96 3.94 -11.73 -14.81
CA THR A 96 2.53 -11.36 -15.07
C THR A 96 2.45 -9.90 -15.51
N ASN A 97 1.30 -9.47 -16.03
CA ASN A 97 1.08 -8.07 -16.37
C ASN A 97 0.66 -7.23 -15.15
N ALA A 98 0.81 -5.91 -15.28
CA ALA A 98 0.50 -4.97 -14.19
C ALA A 98 -0.99 -5.01 -13.77
N SER A 99 -1.90 -5.26 -14.71
CA SER A 99 -3.33 -5.37 -14.44
C SER A 99 -3.65 -6.56 -13.54
N ARG A 100 -3.12 -7.74 -13.86
CA ARG A 100 -3.29 -8.95 -13.05
C ARG A 100 -2.65 -8.77 -11.68
N MET A 101 -1.40 -8.28 -11.64
CA MET A 101 -0.71 -7.97 -10.40
C MET A 101 -1.54 -7.04 -9.51
N SER A 102 -2.15 -5.99 -10.07
CA SER A 102 -3.03 -5.08 -9.32
C SER A 102 -4.23 -5.79 -8.71
N VAL A 103 -4.91 -6.67 -9.46
CA VAL A 103 -6.05 -7.44 -8.91
C VAL A 103 -5.62 -8.31 -7.75
N PHE A 104 -4.51 -9.05 -7.89
CA PHE A 104 -4.05 -9.95 -6.84
C PHE A 104 -3.54 -9.21 -5.61
N VAL A 105 -2.75 -8.14 -5.77
CA VAL A 105 -2.27 -7.32 -4.64
C VAL A 105 -3.44 -6.68 -3.89
N TYR A 106 -4.47 -6.22 -4.58
CA TYR A 106 -5.65 -5.62 -3.95
C TYR A 106 -6.66 -6.65 -3.39
N LEU A 107 -6.30 -7.93 -3.32
CA LEU A 107 -6.88 -8.85 -2.33
C LEU A 107 -6.50 -8.48 -0.88
N ALA A 108 -5.50 -7.63 -0.67
CA ALA A 108 -5.07 -7.20 0.65
C ALA A 108 -6.20 -6.58 1.51
N PRO A 109 -7.07 -5.65 1.02
CA PRO A 109 -8.18 -5.13 1.81
C PRO A 109 -9.16 -6.19 2.33
N PRO A 110 -9.69 -7.13 1.51
CA PRO A 110 -10.52 -8.23 2.01
C PRO A 110 -9.79 -9.14 3.00
N LEU A 111 -8.52 -9.49 2.72
CA LEU A 111 -7.71 -10.31 3.63
C LEU A 111 -7.41 -9.58 4.94
N THR A 112 -7.15 -8.28 4.89
CA THR A 112 -7.01 -7.43 6.08
C THR A 112 -8.29 -7.43 6.90
N ALA A 113 -9.43 -7.20 6.26
CA ALA A 113 -10.74 -7.22 6.91
C ALA A 113 -11.03 -8.58 7.58
N LEU A 114 -10.68 -9.68 6.90
CA LEU A 114 -10.82 -11.03 7.42
C LEU A 114 -9.91 -11.26 8.64
N GLY A 115 -8.63 -10.93 8.52
CA GLY A 115 -7.67 -11.07 9.62
C GLY A 115 -8.06 -10.26 10.84
N LEU A 116 -8.48 -9.01 10.66
CA LEU A 116 -8.94 -8.14 11.73
C LEU A 116 -10.24 -8.65 12.37
N HIS A 117 -11.16 -9.19 11.59
CA HIS A 117 -12.44 -9.75 12.08
C HIS A 117 -12.22 -10.83 13.14
N PHE A 118 -11.21 -11.69 12.94
CA PHE A 118 -10.91 -12.78 13.86
C PHE A 118 -9.91 -12.40 14.96
N MET A 119 -8.95 -11.51 14.69
CA MET A 119 -7.81 -11.27 15.57
C MET A 119 -7.93 -9.99 16.41
N VAL A 120 -8.82 -9.05 16.05
CA VAL A 120 -8.89 -7.74 16.71
C VAL A 120 -10.32 -7.44 17.16
N ALA A 121 -10.52 -7.40 18.47
CA ALA A 121 -11.82 -7.01 19.03
C ALA A 121 -12.22 -5.60 18.59
N GLY A 122 -13.47 -5.42 18.15
CA GLY A 122 -13.99 -4.13 17.67
C GLY A 122 -13.76 -3.83 16.18
N GLU A 123 -13.02 -4.70 15.45
CA GLU A 123 -12.82 -4.58 13.98
C GLU A 123 -13.72 -5.56 13.19
N ARG A 124 -14.69 -6.19 13.84
CA ARG A 124 -15.59 -7.15 13.19
C ARG A 124 -16.52 -6.45 12.21
N LEU A 125 -16.61 -7.02 11.01
CA LEU A 125 -17.52 -6.58 9.97
C LEU A 125 -18.83 -7.38 10.02
N GLY A 126 -19.96 -6.69 9.86
CA GLY A 126 -21.27 -7.31 9.64
C GLY A 126 -21.48 -7.74 8.19
N VAL A 127 -22.56 -8.47 7.93
CA VAL A 127 -22.90 -9.01 6.59
C VAL A 127 -22.93 -7.92 5.53
N ARG A 128 -23.57 -6.79 5.78
CA ARG A 128 -23.62 -5.65 4.85
C ARG A 128 -22.24 -5.14 4.48
N GLN A 129 -21.31 -5.07 5.45
CA GLN A 129 -19.96 -4.61 5.22
C GLN A 129 -19.15 -5.62 4.38
N TRP A 130 -19.35 -6.92 4.60
CA TRP A 130 -18.77 -7.97 3.75
C TRP A 130 -19.28 -7.91 2.32
N LEU A 131 -20.58 -7.65 2.12
CA LEU A 131 -21.14 -7.41 0.77
C LEU A 131 -20.47 -6.18 0.12
N GLY A 132 -20.22 -5.11 0.90
CA GLY A 132 -19.51 -3.93 0.41
C GLY A 132 -18.07 -4.23 0.01
N VAL A 133 -17.33 -5.02 0.80
CA VAL A 133 -15.98 -5.48 0.48
C VAL A 133 -15.98 -6.30 -0.82
N GLY A 134 -16.91 -7.26 -0.93
CA GLY A 134 -17.06 -8.09 -2.14
C GLY A 134 -17.42 -7.26 -3.39
N LEU A 135 -18.29 -6.28 -3.25
CA LEU A 135 -18.69 -5.38 -4.34
C LEU A 135 -17.51 -4.51 -4.81
N ALA A 136 -16.76 -3.92 -3.87
CA ALA A 136 -15.58 -3.12 -4.20
C ALA A 136 -14.49 -3.96 -4.88
N PHE A 137 -14.24 -5.17 -4.40
CA PHE A 137 -13.30 -6.09 -5.02
C PHE A 137 -13.78 -6.57 -6.40
N GLY A 138 -15.05 -6.89 -6.55
CA GLY A 138 -15.66 -7.22 -7.85
C GLY A 138 -15.53 -6.10 -8.87
N GLY A 139 -15.71 -4.85 -8.45
CA GLY A 139 -15.44 -3.67 -9.26
C GLY A 139 -13.98 -3.58 -9.71
N LEU A 140 -13.03 -3.87 -8.80
CA LEU A 140 -11.61 -3.92 -9.16
C LEU A 140 -11.29 -5.00 -10.20
N VAL A 141 -11.81 -6.22 -10.01
CA VAL A 141 -11.66 -7.32 -10.98
C VAL A 141 -12.19 -6.90 -12.35
N LEU A 142 -13.35 -6.24 -12.39
CA LEU A 142 -13.94 -5.72 -13.64
C LEU A 142 -13.05 -4.65 -14.27
N ALA A 143 -12.47 -3.73 -13.48
CA ALA A 143 -11.59 -2.67 -13.99
C ALA A 143 -10.37 -3.21 -14.75
N PHE A 144 -9.87 -4.35 -14.33
CA PHE A 144 -8.67 -4.98 -14.88
C PHE A 144 -8.94 -6.30 -15.63
N ALA A 145 -10.21 -6.58 -15.99
CA ALA A 145 -10.62 -7.86 -16.58
C ALA A 145 -9.88 -8.17 -17.89
N GLU A 146 -9.54 -7.16 -18.68
CA GLU A 146 -8.80 -7.31 -19.95
C GLU A 146 -7.41 -7.94 -19.74
N GLY A 147 -6.78 -7.70 -18.59
CA GLY A 147 -5.49 -8.30 -18.23
C GLY A 147 -5.54 -9.82 -18.07
N PHE A 148 -6.73 -10.41 -17.93
CA PHE A 148 -6.91 -11.87 -17.82
C PHE A 148 -7.07 -12.58 -19.17
N SER A 149 -7.20 -11.84 -20.26
CA SER A 149 -7.43 -12.37 -21.60
C SER A 149 -6.14 -12.76 -22.35
N SER A 150 -4.96 -12.53 -21.78
CA SER A 150 -3.68 -12.52 -22.49
C SER A 150 -3.11 -13.91 -22.85
N GLY A 151 -3.75 -15.02 -22.51
CA GLY A 151 -3.30 -16.38 -22.89
C GLY A 151 -1.88 -16.79 -22.46
N GLN A 152 -1.17 -15.94 -21.72
CA GLN A 152 0.18 -16.17 -21.23
C GLN A 152 0.16 -16.99 -19.94
N ASP A 153 1.19 -17.80 -19.73
CA ASP A 153 1.40 -18.49 -18.46
C ASP A 153 1.84 -17.50 -17.38
N THR A 154 0.88 -17.05 -16.58
CA THR A 154 1.07 -15.98 -15.57
C THR A 154 0.94 -16.46 -14.13
N TRP A 155 0.75 -17.76 -13.93
CA TRP A 155 0.43 -18.33 -12.60
C TRP A 155 1.46 -17.98 -11.52
N LEU A 156 2.76 -17.92 -11.86
CA LEU A 156 3.83 -17.57 -10.92
C LEU A 156 3.72 -16.12 -10.48
N GLY A 157 3.47 -15.21 -11.43
CA GLY A 157 3.25 -13.79 -11.12
C GLY A 157 1.99 -13.56 -10.31
N ASP A 158 0.91 -14.29 -10.61
CA ASP A 158 -0.35 -14.25 -9.86
C ASP A 158 -0.16 -14.75 -8.42
N LEU A 159 0.60 -15.82 -8.21
CA LEU A 159 0.98 -16.29 -6.87
C LEU A 159 1.83 -15.26 -6.11
N CYS A 160 2.75 -14.59 -6.79
CA CYS A 160 3.50 -13.49 -6.18
C CYS A 160 2.58 -12.34 -5.75
N GLY A 161 1.61 -11.97 -6.58
CA GLY A 161 0.60 -10.97 -6.24
C GLY A 161 -0.25 -11.36 -5.03
N LEU A 162 -0.68 -12.62 -4.95
CA LEU A 162 -1.40 -13.15 -3.80
C LEU A 162 -0.52 -13.16 -2.53
N ALA A 163 0.74 -13.56 -2.64
CA ALA A 163 1.68 -13.52 -1.53
C ALA A 163 1.88 -12.08 -1.03
N ALA A 164 2.04 -11.12 -1.94
CA ALA A 164 2.12 -9.70 -1.59
C ALA A 164 0.86 -9.22 -0.86
N ALA A 165 -0.33 -9.59 -1.32
CA ALA A 165 -1.59 -9.26 -0.64
C ALA A 165 -1.67 -9.82 0.77
N MET A 166 -1.24 -11.07 0.96
CA MET A 166 -1.19 -11.71 2.28
C MET A 166 -0.20 -11.00 3.21
N LEU A 167 0.98 -10.60 2.69
CA LEU A 167 1.99 -9.88 3.45
C LEU A 167 1.50 -8.48 3.86
N TRP A 168 0.85 -7.74 2.96
CA TRP A 168 0.22 -6.46 3.28
C TRP A 168 -0.86 -6.62 4.35
N ALA A 169 -1.78 -7.57 4.17
CA ALA A 169 -2.81 -7.86 5.15
C ALA A 169 -2.22 -8.25 6.50
N ALA A 170 -1.23 -9.15 6.52
CA ALA A 170 -0.54 -9.58 7.73
C ALA A 170 0.17 -8.40 8.43
N THR A 171 0.80 -7.49 7.68
CA THR A 171 1.40 -6.27 8.23
C THR A 171 0.38 -5.44 8.99
N THR A 172 -0.76 -5.16 8.36
CA THR A 172 -1.83 -4.36 8.99
C THR A 172 -2.43 -5.05 10.21
N VAL A 173 -2.70 -6.35 10.11
CA VAL A 173 -3.22 -7.16 11.23
C VAL A 173 -2.22 -7.21 12.37
N LEU A 174 -0.93 -7.46 12.10
CA LEU A 174 0.13 -7.47 13.10
C LEU A 174 0.23 -6.15 13.85
N ILE A 175 0.24 -5.03 13.13
CA ILE A 175 0.26 -3.69 13.74
C ILE A 175 -0.94 -3.49 14.66
N ARG A 176 -2.11 -3.96 14.24
CA ARG A 176 -3.36 -3.79 15.00
C ARG A 176 -3.50 -4.74 16.18
N ALA A 177 -2.99 -5.98 16.06
CA ALA A 177 -3.12 -7.03 17.06
C ALA A 177 -2.02 -6.99 18.14
N THR A 178 -0.96 -6.19 17.95
CA THR A 178 0.20 -6.17 18.86
C THR A 178 0.37 -4.83 19.59
N SER A 179 1.46 -4.72 20.36
CA SER A 179 1.87 -3.49 21.04
C SER A 179 2.09 -2.31 20.09
N LEU A 180 2.33 -2.56 18.79
CA LEU A 180 2.45 -1.51 17.76
C LEU A 180 1.17 -0.66 17.63
N ALA A 181 0.00 -1.23 17.97
CA ALA A 181 -1.25 -0.48 18.00
C ALA A 181 -1.28 0.70 18.98
N ARG A 182 -0.35 0.75 19.92
CA ARG A 182 -0.29 1.74 21.02
C ARG A 182 0.85 2.73 20.88
N VAL A 183 1.79 2.50 19.95
CA VAL A 183 2.90 3.42 19.71
C VAL A 183 2.54 4.49 18.69
N ARG A 184 3.37 5.53 18.62
CA ARG A 184 3.17 6.63 17.67
C ARG A 184 3.37 6.14 16.23
N ALA A 185 2.62 6.72 15.31
CA ALA A 185 2.68 6.42 13.88
C ALA A 185 4.11 6.45 13.32
N ALA A 186 4.91 7.46 13.73
CA ALA A 186 6.30 7.60 13.29
C ALA A 186 7.18 6.40 13.68
N LYS A 187 6.97 5.80 14.85
CA LYS A 187 7.75 4.63 15.28
C LYS A 187 7.39 3.39 14.46
N THR A 188 6.09 3.17 14.19
CA THR A 188 5.64 2.07 13.32
C THR A 188 6.20 2.23 11.91
N LEU A 189 6.16 3.45 11.36
CA LEU A 189 6.73 3.76 10.05
C LEU A 189 8.25 3.55 10.03
N LEU A 190 8.97 3.92 11.10
CA LEU A 190 10.41 3.72 11.19
C LEU A 190 10.78 2.23 11.05
N TYR A 191 10.08 1.33 11.72
CA TYR A 191 10.33 -0.11 11.59
C TYR A 191 10.21 -0.56 10.14
N GLN A 192 9.15 -0.16 9.44
CA GLN A 192 8.93 -0.56 8.06
C GLN A 192 9.99 0.01 7.12
N LEU A 193 10.25 1.31 7.21
CA LEU A 193 11.21 1.97 6.32
C LEU A 193 12.65 1.51 6.59
N ALA A 194 13.06 1.39 7.86
CA ALA A 194 14.42 0.98 8.21
C ALA A 194 14.71 -0.47 7.78
N VAL A 195 13.77 -1.40 8.00
CA VAL A 195 13.92 -2.77 7.53
C VAL A 195 13.91 -2.83 6.00
N SER A 196 13.03 -2.09 5.34
CA SER A 196 13.00 -2.01 3.87
C SER A 196 14.28 -1.41 3.29
N ALA A 197 14.86 -0.41 3.97
CA ALA A 197 16.14 0.20 3.57
C ALA A 197 17.33 -0.79 3.62
N LEU A 198 17.20 -1.88 4.37
CA LEU A 198 18.20 -2.96 4.42
C LEU A 198 17.86 -4.10 3.46
N VAL A 199 16.59 -4.52 3.43
CA VAL A 199 16.14 -5.70 2.68
C VAL A 199 16.06 -5.43 1.18
N LEU A 200 15.51 -4.27 0.77
CA LEU A 200 15.27 -4.00 -0.66
C LEU A 200 16.54 -3.80 -1.49
N PRO A 201 17.60 -3.13 -1.01
CA PRO A 201 18.88 -3.10 -1.76
C PRO A 201 19.45 -4.50 -1.98
N LEU A 202 19.40 -5.35 -0.94
CA LEU A 202 19.86 -6.75 -1.04
C LEU A 202 18.99 -7.53 -2.04
N ALA A 203 17.66 -7.36 -1.98
CA ALA A 203 16.75 -8.00 -2.90
C ALA A 203 16.99 -7.56 -4.36
N SER A 204 17.22 -6.27 -4.62
CA SER A 204 17.54 -5.75 -5.95
C SER A 204 18.78 -6.44 -6.55
N VAL A 205 19.84 -6.61 -5.74
CA VAL A 205 21.06 -7.33 -6.16
C VAL A 205 20.78 -8.82 -6.40
N LEU A 206 20.07 -9.49 -5.49
CA LEU A 206 19.75 -10.92 -5.60
C LEU A 206 18.84 -11.25 -6.79
N LEU A 207 17.96 -10.32 -7.17
CA LEU A 207 17.10 -10.44 -8.35
C LEU A 207 17.84 -10.10 -9.65
N GLY A 208 19.13 -9.73 -9.58
CA GLY A 208 19.92 -9.38 -10.75
C GLY A 208 19.49 -8.08 -11.42
N GLU A 209 18.82 -7.18 -10.70
CA GLU A 209 18.41 -5.90 -11.25
C GLU A 209 19.62 -5.02 -11.61
N PRO A 210 19.57 -4.27 -12.73
CA PRO A 210 20.68 -3.38 -13.12
C PRO A 210 20.85 -2.16 -12.19
N GLY A 211 19.93 -1.92 -11.27
CA GLY A 211 19.99 -0.80 -10.35
C GLY A 211 19.76 0.56 -11.04
N ILE A 212 20.68 1.50 -10.84
CA ILE A 212 20.65 2.82 -11.44
C ILE A 212 21.48 2.78 -12.76
N ARG A 213 20.84 3.08 -13.89
CA ARG A 213 21.47 3.16 -15.21
C ARG A 213 21.80 4.59 -15.60
N SER A 214 20.91 5.54 -15.31
CA SER A 214 21.12 6.96 -15.57
C SER A 214 20.48 7.83 -14.49
N ILE A 215 21.01 9.05 -14.34
CA ILE A 215 20.47 10.06 -13.41
C ILE A 215 20.23 11.33 -14.22
N ASN A 216 18.97 11.74 -14.27
CA ASN A 216 18.52 12.98 -14.90
C ASN A 216 17.52 13.71 -13.99
N SER A 217 17.06 14.89 -14.39
CA SER A 217 16.13 15.70 -13.59
C SER A 217 14.80 14.98 -13.29
N LEU A 218 14.30 14.19 -14.25
CA LEU A 218 13.07 13.42 -14.08
C LEU A 218 13.27 12.30 -13.04
N VAL A 219 14.40 11.60 -13.06
CA VAL A 219 14.77 10.59 -12.06
C VAL A 219 14.82 11.20 -10.68
N ILE A 220 15.49 12.34 -10.52
CA ILE A 220 15.60 13.03 -9.23
C ILE A 220 14.21 13.46 -8.74
N ALA A 221 13.39 14.09 -9.59
CA ALA A 221 12.05 14.54 -9.24
C ALA A 221 11.13 13.37 -8.85
N SER A 222 11.15 12.27 -9.62
CA SER A 222 10.34 11.07 -9.34
C SER A 222 10.77 10.39 -8.03
N LEU A 223 12.06 10.20 -7.80
CA LEU A 223 12.56 9.62 -6.55
C LEU A 223 12.29 10.53 -5.35
N ALA A 224 12.40 11.85 -5.51
CA ALA A 224 12.03 12.80 -4.46
C ALA A 224 10.54 12.73 -4.13
N TYR A 225 9.66 12.67 -5.13
CA TYR A 225 8.22 12.45 -4.94
C TYR A 225 7.95 11.12 -4.21
N GLN A 226 8.54 10.02 -4.67
CA GLN A 226 8.38 8.70 -4.06
C GLN A 226 8.86 8.67 -2.60
N ALA A 227 9.97 9.34 -2.28
CA ALA A 227 10.54 9.35 -0.93
C ALA A 227 9.81 10.33 0.00
N VAL A 228 9.64 11.59 -0.41
CA VAL A 228 9.13 12.66 0.46
C VAL A 228 7.60 12.57 0.59
N ILE A 229 6.91 12.50 -0.55
CA ILE A 229 5.44 12.55 -0.55
C ILE A 229 4.86 11.18 -0.24
N VAL A 230 5.31 10.13 -0.93
CA VAL A 230 4.71 8.81 -0.78
C VAL A 230 5.23 8.09 0.47
N ALA A 231 6.52 7.76 0.53
CA ALA A 231 7.02 6.88 1.59
C ALA A 231 7.14 7.57 2.95
N PHE A 232 7.40 8.88 3.00
CA PHE A 232 7.47 9.60 4.27
C PHE A 232 6.11 10.21 4.64
N ALA A 233 5.63 11.22 3.92
CA ALA A 233 4.47 12.00 4.36
C ALA A 233 3.17 11.19 4.32
N SER A 234 2.90 10.48 3.21
CA SER A 234 1.64 9.74 3.06
C SER A 234 1.57 8.51 3.95
N TYR A 235 2.68 7.77 4.12
CA TYR A 235 2.70 6.62 5.03
C TYR A 235 2.61 7.06 6.50
N LEU A 236 3.21 8.19 6.87
CA LEU A 236 3.03 8.76 8.21
C LEU A 236 1.56 9.12 8.47
N ALA A 237 0.89 9.71 7.48
CA ALA A 237 -0.54 10.02 7.56
C ALA A 237 -1.39 8.73 7.61
N TRP A 238 -1.05 7.69 6.84
CA TRP A 238 -1.71 6.38 6.91
C TRP A 238 -1.61 5.77 8.31
N PHE A 239 -0.40 5.71 8.89
CA PHE A 239 -0.24 5.18 10.24
C PHE A 239 -0.92 6.04 11.30
N TRP A 240 -0.96 7.36 11.10
CA TRP A 240 -1.75 8.24 11.96
C TRP A 240 -3.26 7.90 11.88
N LEU A 241 -3.81 7.63 10.70
CA LEU A 241 -5.19 7.17 10.55
C LEU A 241 -5.41 5.83 11.28
N LEU A 242 -4.50 4.86 11.13
CA LEU A 242 -4.56 3.57 11.81
C LEU A 242 -4.55 3.67 13.33
N THR A 243 -3.98 4.74 13.91
CA THR A 243 -4.05 4.96 15.36
C THR A 243 -5.42 5.46 15.83
N ARG A 244 -6.24 6.02 14.94
CA ARG A 244 -7.49 6.73 15.30
C ARG A 244 -8.76 6.04 14.82
N TYR A 245 -8.71 5.37 13.67
CA TYR A 245 -9.87 4.81 12.98
C TYR A 245 -9.80 3.30 12.83
N LEU A 246 -10.93 2.69 12.48
CA LEU A 246 -11.03 1.25 12.23
C LEU A 246 -10.25 0.88 10.96
N ALA A 247 -9.28 0.00 11.11
CA ALA A 247 -8.37 -0.37 10.03
C ALA A 247 -9.08 -1.11 8.89
N ALA A 248 -10.07 -1.97 9.21
CA ALA A 248 -10.87 -2.67 8.21
C ALA A 248 -11.59 -1.69 7.27
N ARG A 249 -12.17 -0.60 7.81
CA ARG A 249 -12.85 0.41 6.99
C ARG A 249 -11.90 1.28 6.19
N LEU A 250 -10.73 1.62 6.76
CA LEU A 250 -9.67 2.35 6.04
C LEU A 250 -9.14 1.54 4.86
N SER A 251 -8.88 0.24 5.08
CA SER A 251 -8.33 -0.65 4.05
C SER A 251 -9.24 -0.74 2.82
N VAL A 252 -10.57 -0.72 3.00
CA VAL A 252 -11.51 -0.74 1.86
C VAL A 252 -11.41 0.55 1.02
N LEU A 253 -11.09 1.71 1.62
CA LEU A 253 -10.86 2.93 0.85
C LEU A 253 -9.64 2.83 -0.08
N SER A 254 -8.67 1.96 0.22
CA SER A 254 -7.50 1.78 -0.66
C SER A 254 -7.84 1.22 -2.05
N PHE A 255 -9.04 0.65 -2.25
CA PHE A 255 -9.53 0.29 -3.59
C PHE A 255 -9.64 1.48 -4.57
N LEU A 256 -9.62 2.70 -4.06
CA LEU A 256 -9.56 3.89 -4.92
C LEU A 256 -8.18 4.09 -5.56
N THR A 257 -7.12 3.55 -4.98
CA THR A 257 -5.75 3.72 -5.49
C THR A 257 -5.59 3.24 -6.93
N PRO A 258 -5.99 2.00 -7.30
CA PRO A 258 -5.87 1.54 -8.69
C PRO A 258 -6.75 2.35 -9.65
N LEU A 259 -7.91 2.87 -9.22
CA LEU A 259 -8.71 3.77 -10.06
C LEU A 259 -7.98 5.08 -10.35
N PHE A 260 -7.39 5.71 -9.32
CA PHE A 260 -6.56 6.90 -9.51
C PHE A 260 -5.28 6.60 -10.29
N GLY A 261 -4.71 5.40 -10.14
CA GLY A 261 -3.58 4.94 -10.93
C GLY A 261 -3.92 4.88 -12.43
N MET A 262 -5.07 4.28 -12.76
CA MET A 262 -5.58 4.19 -14.12
C MET A 262 -5.84 5.58 -14.73
N LEU A 263 -6.56 6.46 -13.99
CA LEU A 263 -6.79 7.84 -14.42
C LEU A 263 -5.47 8.60 -14.64
N SER A 264 -4.51 8.42 -13.75
CA SER A 264 -3.19 9.04 -13.91
C SER A 264 -2.44 8.48 -15.13
N GLY A 265 -2.55 7.18 -15.40
CA GLY A 265 -2.01 6.53 -16.61
C GLY A 265 -2.59 7.13 -17.90
N VAL A 266 -3.91 7.33 -17.93
CA VAL A 266 -4.59 7.98 -19.07
C VAL A 266 -4.09 9.41 -19.26
N VAL A 267 -4.03 10.20 -18.18
CA VAL A 267 -3.70 11.64 -18.27
C VAL A 267 -2.21 11.86 -18.59
N PHE A 268 -1.30 11.11 -17.96
CA PHE A 268 0.13 11.38 -17.99
C PHE A 268 0.94 10.45 -18.89
N LEU A 269 0.40 9.26 -19.23
CA LEU A 269 1.07 8.26 -20.04
C LEU A 269 0.33 7.97 -21.35
N SER A 270 -0.82 8.65 -21.59
CA SER A 270 -1.68 8.41 -22.76
C SER A 270 -2.14 6.95 -22.89
N GLU A 271 -2.32 6.26 -21.76
CA GLU A 271 -2.81 4.88 -21.74
C GLU A 271 -4.32 4.86 -22.10
N PRO A 272 -4.80 3.82 -22.80
CA PRO A 272 -6.21 3.70 -23.11
C PRO A 272 -7.04 3.47 -21.82
N LEU A 273 -8.20 4.11 -21.74
CA LEU A 273 -9.14 3.85 -20.65
C LEU A 273 -9.93 2.55 -20.96
N SER A 274 -9.98 1.64 -19.99
CA SER A 274 -10.79 0.43 -20.11
C SER A 274 -12.28 0.78 -20.33
N ALA A 275 -12.95 0.06 -21.23
CA ALA A 275 -14.39 0.20 -21.48
C ALA A 275 -15.24 -0.03 -20.22
N HIS A 276 -14.74 -0.80 -19.29
CA HIS A 276 -15.42 -1.15 -18.04
C HIS A 276 -15.11 -0.20 -16.87
N PHE A 277 -14.25 0.81 -17.08
CA PHE A 277 -13.78 1.70 -16.01
C PHE A 277 -14.91 2.40 -15.27
N ALA A 278 -15.87 2.95 -15.97
CA ALA A 278 -16.98 3.70 -15.34
C ALA A 278 -17.83 2.79 -14.44
N LEU A 279 -18.15 1.58 -14.91
CA LEU A 279 -18.90 0.60 -14.12
C LEU A 279 -18.08 0.11 -12.92
N ALA A 280 -16.82 -0.15 -13.14
CA ALA A 280 -15.90 -0.55 -12.07
C ALA A 280 -15.79 0.52 -10.96
N ALA A 281 -15.65 1.79 -11.35
CA ALA A 281 -15.61 2.91 -10.41
C ALA A 281 -16.91 3.03 -9.61
N LEU A 282 -18.07 2.84 -10.24
CA LEU A 282 -19.37 2.82 -9.55
C LEU A 282 -19.48 1.67 -8.55
N LEU A 283 -19.05 0.45 -8.93
CA LEU A 283 -19.06 -0.71 -8.03
C LEU A 283 -18.14 -0.50 -6.82
N ILE A 284 -16.93 0.04 -7.04
CA ILE A 284 -15.99 0.36 -5.97
C ILE A 284 -16.59 1.43 -5.04
N ALA A 285 -17.12 2.50 -5.59
CA ALA A 285 -17.75 3.56 -4.79
C ALA A 285 -18.94 3.05 -3.97
N ALA A 286 -19.81 2.24 -4.58
CA ALA A 286 -20.94 1.62 -3.90
C ALA A 286 -20.47 0.66 -2.79
N GLY A 287 -19.46 -0.15 -3.05
CA GLY A 287 -18.86 -1.05 -2.05
C GLY A 287 -18.28 -0.28 -0.86
N ILE A 288 -17.51 0.77 -1.11
CA ILE A 288 -16.96 1.64 -0.07
C ILE A 288 -18.09 2.29 0.74
N ALA A 289 -19.12 2.80 0.09
CA ALA A 289 -20.27 3.37 0.76
C ALA A 289 -20.95 2.34 1.68
N LEU A 290 -21.19 1.13 1.18
CA LEU A 290 -21.82 0.04 1.94
C LEU A 290 -21.04 -0.34 3.22
N VAL A 291 -19.69 -0.36 3.14
CA VAL A 291 -18.82 -0.62 4.30
C VAL A 291 -18.91 0.50 5.33
N ASN A 292 -19.07 1.74 4.90
CA ASN A 292 -18.96 2.92 5.76
C ASN A 292 -20.32 3.49 6.22
N LEU A 293 -21.42 3.07 5.63
CA LEU A 293 -22.76 3.45 6.13
C LEU A 293 -22.93 3.01 7.58
N ARG A 294 -23.44 3.94 8.40
CA ARG A 294 -23.82 3.64 9.78
C ARG A 294 -24.99 2.66 9.75
N GLY A 295 -24.86 1.54 10.46
CA GLY A 295 -25.94 0.61 10.72
C GLY A 295 -26.77 1.11 11.86
#